data_1e6ebba900cc0582a30627aa278620b1
#
_entry.id   1e6ebba900cc0582a30627aa278620b1
#
_cell.length_a   1.000
_cell.length_b   1.000
_cell.length_c   1.000
_cell.angle_alpha   90.00
_cell.angle_beta   90.00
_cell.angle_gamma   90.00
#
_symmetry.space_group_name_H-M   'P 1'
#
loop_
_entity.id
_entity.type
_entity.pdbx_description
1 polymer ?
#
loop_
_entity_poly.entity_id
_entity_poly.type
_entity_poly.pdbx_seq_one_letter_code
_entity_poly.pdbx_strand_id
1 'polypeptide(L)'
;TRLLLNVVTNIFNIHNTFYFKDEKSLIPVMKELKRPNQILYYKELIHNRFDKFIQKVSLLLNENEIIILKNIYNNLDKIYDESSSFPLNFCHGDLKSPNIFYKNNETPIFLDWQYIQLNKGVSDIVFLLIESIDFDILTINLVLNYYYKLLKEKHDISYEEYMNDIKNSLCIFPFFVCVWFNSESNDKLLDPVFPIRFLKDLMKYYNHFF
;
A
#
# COMPACT_ATOMS: atom_id res chain seq x y z
N THR A 1 -3.53 8.84 18.09
CA THR A 1 -2.09 8.84 17.71
C THR A 1 -1.31 7.73 18.42
N ARG A 2 -1.35 7.58 19.76
CA ARG A 2 -0.57 6.56 20.51
C ARG A 2 -0.82 5.13 20.02
N LEU A 3 -2.09 4.72 19.86
CA LEU A 3 -2.43 3.39 19.36
C LEU A 3 -1.92 3.15 17.92
N LEU A 4 -2.01 4.16 17.07
CA LEU A 4 -1.51 4.09 15.71
C LEU A 4 0.00 3.89 15.67
N LEU A 5 0.77 4.65 16.45
CA LEU A 5 2.23 4.44 16.53
C LEU A 5 2.60 3.08 17.13
N ASN A 6 1.77 2.54 18.01
CA ASN A 6 1.94 1.19 18.53
C ASN A 6 1.73 0.12 17.46
N VAL A 7 0.72 0.29 16.59
CA VAL A 7 0.55 -0.57 15.39
C VAL A 7 1.79 -0.50 14.51
N VAL A 8 2.26 0.72 14.20
CA VAL A 8 3.45 0.94 13.36
C VAL A 8 4.69 0.26 13.95
N THR A 9 4.91 0.36 15.26
CA THR A 9 6.04 -0.29 15.94
C THR A 9 5.95 -1.81 15.84
N ASN A 10 4.77 -2.38 16.06
CA ASN A 10 4.61 -3.84 16.07
C ASN A 10 4.72 -4.44 14.66
N ILE A 11 4.15 -3.80 13.65
CA ILE A 11 4.33 -4.28 12.27
C ILE A 11 5.77 -4.07 11.79
N PHE A 12 6.43 -2.97 12.19
CA PHE A 12 7.85 -2.76 11.91
C PHE A 12 8.72 -3.89 12.50
N ASN A 13 8.43 -4.36 13.71
CA ASN A 13 9.18 -5.48 14.31
C ASN A 13 9.08 -6.74 13.48
N ILE A 14 7.92 -7.02 12.85
CA ILE A 14 7.74 -8.12 11.91
C ILE A 14 8.59 -7.88 10.66
N HIS A 15 8.47 -6.69 10.05
CA HIS A 15 9.24 -6.31 8.87
C HIS A 15 10.75 -6.38 9.11
N ASN A 16 11.22 -5.92 10.27
CA ASN A 16 12.64 -5.96 10.64
C ASN A 16 13.15 -7.39 10.89
N THR A 17 12.33 -8.25 11.50
CA THR A 17 12.68 -9.67 11.71
C THR A 17 12.83 -10.40 10.39
N PHE A 18 12.02 -10.06 9.40
CA PHE A 18 12.00 -10.67 8.07
C PHE A 18 12.39 -9.64 6.99
N TYR A 19 13.53 -8.98 7.21
CA TYR A 19 14.16 -8.08 6.26
C TYR A 19 15.21 -8.82 5.44
N PHE A 20 15.04 -8.84 4.14
CA PHE A 20 15.89 -9.56 3.20
C PHE A 20 16.62 -8.58 2.29
N LYS A 21 17.95 -8.57 2.37
CA LYS A 21 18.80 -7.67 1.58
C LYS A 21 18.96 -8.12 0.13
N ASP A 22 18.90 -9.42 -0.09
CA ASP A 22 19.11 -10.07 -1.39
C ASP A 22 18.48 -11.48 -1.40
N GLU A 23 18.52 -12.13 -2.55
CA GLU A 23 17.99 -13.50 -2.75
C GLU A 23 18.62 -14.54 -1.79
N LYS A 24 19.91 -14.37 -1.42
CA LYS A 24 20.62 -15.32 -0.56
C LYS A 24 20.17 -15.22 0.89
N SER A 25 19.67 -14.06 1.30
CA SER A 25 19.15 -13.84 2.66
C SER A 25 17.76 -14.45 2.88
N LEU A 26 17.04 -14.84 1.82
CA LEU A 26 15.73 -15.47 1.94
C LEU A 26 15.83 -16.86 2.56
N ILE A 27 15.08 -17.07 3.65
CA ILE A 27 14.90 -18.43 4.19
C ILE A 27 13.97 -19.26 3.29
N PRO A 28 14.09 -20.60 3.27
CA PRO A 28 13.37 -21.43 2.29
C PRO A 28 11.88 -21.17 2.19
N VAL A 29 11.18 -21.05 3.31
CA VAL A 29 9.73 -20.81 3.32
C VAL A 29 9.34 -19.45 2.71
N MET A 30 10.20 -18.45 2.77
CA MET A 30 9.92 -17.13 2.19
C MET A 30 10.12 -17.10 0.68
N LYS A 31 10.83 -18.06 0.10
CA LYS A 31 11.01 -18.19 -1.36
C LYS A 31 9.71 -18.56 -2.08
N GLU A 32 8.76 -19.12 -1.35
CA GLU A 32 7.42 -19.47 -1.87
C GLU A 32 6.47 -18.26 -1.93
N LEU A 33 6.80 -17.17 -1.22
CA LEU A 33 5.98 -15.97 -1.23
C LEU A 33 6.21 -15.18 -2.51
N LYS A 34 5.12 -14.68 -3.07
CA LYS A 34 5.15 -13.86 -4.28
C LYS A 34 5.62 -12.43 -3.96
N ARG A 35 6.26 -11.82 -4.93
CA ARG A 35 6.56 -10.38 -4.98
C ARG A 35 5.47 -9.67 -5.80
N PRO A 36 5.33 -8.35 -5.70
CA PRO A 36 4.33 -7.61 -6.46
C PRO A 36 4.27 -7.97 -7.96
N ASN A 37 5.42 -8.01 -8.65
CA ASN A 37 5.47 -8.33 -10.08
C ASN A 37 5.14 -9.80 -10.42
N GLN A 38 5.04 -10.68 -9.46
CA GLN A 38 4.64 -12.08 -9.61
C GLN A 38 3.13 -12.29 -9.32
N ILE A 39 2.44 -11.26 -8.82
CA ILE A 39 0.99 -11.30 -8.56
C ILE A 39 0.26 -10.79 -9.80
N LEU A 40 0.26 -11.58 -10.87
CA LEU A 40 -0.26 -11.20 -12.18
C LEU A 40 -1.75 -10.82 -12.15
N TYR A 41 -2.52 -11.44 -11.26
CA TYR A 41 -3.95 -11.20 -11.13
C TYR A 41 -4.33 -9.71 -10.97
N TYR A 42 -3.60 -8.96 -10.15
CA TYR A 42 -3.88 -7.53 -9.95
C TYR A 42 -3.55 -6.71 -11.19
N LYS A 43 -2.42 -7.00 -11.84
CA LYS A 43 -2.02 -6.35 -13.09
C LYS A 43 -3.04 -6.60 -14.20
N GLU A 44 -3.45 -7.85 -14.39
CA GLU A 44 -4.48 -8.23 -15.38
C GLU A 44 -5.81 -7.53 -15.11
N LEU A 45 -6.25 -7.46 -13.85
CA LEU A 45 -7.46 -6.74 -13.49
C LEU A 45 -7.37 -5.24 -13.79
N ILE A 46 -6.24 -4.61 -13.47
CA ILE A 46 -6.01 -3.20 -13.80
C ILE A 46 -6.08 -3.01 -15.32
N HIS A 47 -5.35 -3.81 -16.10
CA HIS A 47 -5.35 -3.70 -17.58
C HIS A 47 -6.75 -3.89 -18.16
N ASN A 48 -7.52 -4.85 -17.67
CA ASN A 48 -8.85 -5.15 -18.19
C ASN A 48 -9.91 -4.10 -17.81
N ARG A 49 -9.67 -3.30 -16.78
CA ARG A 49 -10.68 -2.39 -16.21
C ARG A 49 -10.32 -0.92 -16.30
N PHE A 50 -9.09 -0.57 -16.64
CA PHE A 50 -8.61 0.80 -16.57
C PHE A 50 -9.40 1.77 -17.44
N ASP A 51 -9.70 1.42 -18.69
CA ASP A 51 -10.46 2.30 -19.60
C ASP A 51 -11.88 2.56 -19.07
N LYS A 52 -12.56 1.52 -18.58
CA LYS A 52 -13.90 1.66 -17.96
C LYS A 52 -13.81 2.49 -16.67
N PHE A 53 -12.76 2.30 -15.89
CA PHE A 53 -12.51 3.08 -14.68
C PHE A 53 -12.32 4.57 -15.02
N ILE A 54 -11.45 4.92 -15.98
CA ILE A 54 -11.21 6.30 -16.40
C ILE A 54 -12.49 6.95 -16.93
N GLN A 55 -13.28 6.27 -17.77
CA GLN A 55 -14.57 6.78 -18.24
C GLN A 55 -15.50 7.12 -17.06
N LYS A 56 -15.58 6.23 -16.07
CA LYS A 56 -16.45 6.40 -14.91
C LYS A 56 -16.03 7.55 -14.01
N VAL A 57 -14.72 7.72 -13.77
CA VAL A 57 -14.21 8.73 -12.83
C VAL A 57 -13.93 10.09 -13.47
N SER A 58 -13.94 10.20 -14.78
CA SER A 58 -13.68 11.47 -15.51
C SER A 58 -14.63 12.62 -15.14
N LEU A 59 -15.82 12.31 -14.65
CA LEU A 59 -16.78 13.32 -14.17
C LEU A 59 -16.56 13.70 -12.69
N LEU A 60 -15.70 12.98 -11.98
CA LEU A 60 -15.44 13.15 -10.54
C LEU A 60 -14.08 13.79 -10.25
N LEU A 61 -13.17 13.76 -11.23
CA LEU A 61 -11.79 14.17 -11.09
C LEU A 61 -11.45 15.32 -12.05
N ASN A 62 -10.47 16.13 -11.67
CA ASN A 62 -9.92 17.15 -12.54
C ASN A 62 -8.89 16.56 -13.54
N GLU A 63 -8.47 17.37 -14.52
CA GLU A 63 -7.54 16.92 -15.57
C GLU A 63 -6.20 16.44 -15.03
N ASN A 64 -5.64 17.11 -14.01
CA ASN A 64 -4.37 16.72 -13.41
C ASN A 64 -4.47 15.36 -12.72
N GLU A 65 -5.55 15.09 -12.00
CA GLU A 65 -5.81 13.81 -11.36
C GLU A 65 -5.93 12.67 -12.39
N ILE A 66 -6.61 12.94 -13.51
CA ILE A 66 -6.68 11.98 -14.63
C ILE A 66 -5.30 11.72 -15.25
N ILE A 67 -4.47 12.75 -15.39
CA ILE A 67 -3.09 12.61 -15.89
C ILE A 67 -2.27 11.75 -14.94
N ILE A 68 -2.37 11.95 -13.61
CA ILE A 68 -1.68 11.14 -12.61
C ILE A 68 -2.07 9.66 -12.76
N LEU A 69 -3.37 9.36 -12.82
CA LEU A 69 -3.86 7.98 -12.97
C LEU A 69 -3.34 7.30 -14.26
N LYS A 70 -3.35 8.03 -15.38
CA LYS A 70 -2.81 7.53 -16.66
C LYS A 70 -1.30 7.31 -16.59
N ASN A 71 -0.56 8.20 -15.91
CA ASN A 71 0.88 8.05 -15.74
C ASN A 71 1.22 6.82 -14.88
N ILE A 72 0.46 6.57 -13.80
CA ILE A 72 0.61 5.35 -13.00
C ILE A 72 0.37 4.12 -13.87
N TYR A 73 -0.74 4.09 -14.61
CA TYR A 73 -1.07 2.98 -15.49
C TYR A 73 0.00 2.71 -16.56
N ASN A 74 0.50 3.76 -17.21
CA ASN A 74 1.53 3.64 -18.25
C ASN A 74 2.89 3.18 -17.71
N ASN A 75 3.16 3.35 -16.41
CA ASN A 75 4.40 2.93 -15.75
C ASN A 75 4.20 1.71 -14.84
N LEU A 76 3.07 1.03 -14.93
CA LEU A 76 2.67 0.01 -13.97
C LEU A 76 3.71 -1.11 -13.84
N ASP A 77 4.22 -1.63 -14.97
CA ASP A 77 5.23 -2.69 -14.96
C ASP A 77 6.50 -2.27 -14.23
N LYS A 78 7.00 -1.06 -14.51
CA LYS A 78 8.18 -0.51 -13.84
C LYS A 78 7.94 -0.38 -12.33
N ILE A 79 6.79 0.13 -11.91
CA ILE A 79 6.42 0.30 -10.50
C ILE A 79 6.41 -1.06 -9.79
N TYR A 80 5.84 -2.08 -10.40
CA TYR A 80 5.80 -3.44 -9.85
C TYR A 80 7.19 -4.06 -9.75
N ASP A 81 8.05 -3.85 -10.75
CA ASP A 81 9.43 -4.36 -10.73
C ASP A 81 10.28 -3.67 -9.66
N GLU A 82 10.19 -2.35 -9.53
CA GLU A 82 10.87 -1.59 -8.47
C GLU A 82 10.42 -2.04 -7.07
N SER A 83 9.12 -2.23 -6.86
CA SER A 83 8.58 -2.72 -5.59
C SER A 83 8.98 -4.16 -5.28
N SER A 84 9.33 -4.93 -6.32
CA SER A 84 9.78 -6.32 -6.20
C SER A 84 11.29 -6.46 -6.05
N SER A 85 12.03 -5.34 -6.16
CA SER A 85 13.49 -5.30 -5.98
C SER A 85 13.87 -5.36 -4.50
N PHE A 86 15.04 -5.93 -4.20
CA PHE A 86 15.58 -5.91 -2.85
C PHE A 86 16.01 -4.50 -2.40
N PRO A 87 15.98 -4.20 -1.09
CA PRO A 87 15.57 -5.08 0.01
C PRO A 87 14.06 -5.30 0.06
N LEU A 88 13.65 -6.46 0.60
CA LEU A 88 12.25 -6.87 0.75
C LEU A 88 11.95 -7.27 2.19
N ASN A 89 10.68 -7.15 2.58
CA ASN A 89 10.17 -7.58 3.88
C ASN A 89 9.04 -8.60 3.69
N PHE A 90 8.78 -9.37 4.72
CA PHE A 90 7.53 -10.11 4.84
C PHE A 90 6.42 -9.13 5.21
N CYS A 91 5.47 -8.92 4.33
CA CYS A 91 4.39 -7.96 4.48
C CYS A 91 3.04 -8.67 4.67
N HIS A 92 2.17 -8.02 5.43
CA HIS A 92 0.78 -8.45 5.66
C HIS A 92 -0.04 -8.40 4.37
N GLY A 93 0.14 -7.34 3.58
CA GLY A 93 -0.50 -7.14 2.27
C GLY A 93 -1.94 -6.62 2.33
N ASP A 94 -2.59 -6.61 3.51
CA ASP A 94 -3.95 -6.06 3.73
C ASP A 94 -4.06 -5.45 5.14
N LEU A 95 -3.05 -4.67 5.54
CA LEU A 95 -3.02 -4.07 6.87
C LEU A 95 -4.00 -2.89 6.94
N LYS A 96 -5.12 -3.09 7.61
CA LYS A 96 -6.18 -2.10 7.80
C LYS A 96 -6.88 -2.27 9.15
N SER A 97 -7.59 -1.24 9.61
CA SER A 97 -8.24 -1.22 10.93
C SER A 97 -9.11 -2.44 11.24
N PRO A 98 -9.95 -2.98 10.31
CA PRO A 98 -10.71 -4.20 10.57
C PRO A 98 -9.87 -5.45 10.83
N ASN A 99 -8.61 -5.46 10.37
CA ASN A 99 -7.67 -6.57 10.55
C ASN A 99 -6.76 -6.39 11.77
N ILE A 100 -7.03 -5.39 12.62
CA ILE A 100 -6.25 -5.11 13.83
C ILE A 100 -7.13 -5.25 15.06
N PHE A 101 -6.84 -6.26 15.86
CA PHE A 101 -7.46 -6.46 17.16
C PHE A 101 -6.52 -5.97 18.28
N TYR A 102 -7.05 -5.52 19.40
CA TYR A 102 -6.23 -5.03 20.52
C TYR A 102 -6.40 -5.94 21.74
N LYS A 103 -5.30 -6.57 22.17
CA LYS A 103 -5.24 -7.24 23.45
C LYS A 103 -5.00 -6.20 24.56
N ASN A 104 -5.82 -6.25 25.61
CA ASN A 104 -5.72 -5.32 26.75
C ASN A 104 -5.75 -3.83 26.32
N ASN A 105 -6.47 -3.49 25.24
CA ASN A 105 -6.62 -2.15 24.68
C ASN A 105 -5.32 -1.47 24.23
N GLU A 106 -4.19 -2.16 24.18
CA GLU A 106 -2.91 -1.54 23.82
C GLU A 106 -2.08 -2.37 22.81
N THR A 107 -2.03 -3.69 22.95
CA THR A 107 -1.18 -4.53 22.11
C THR A 107 -1.92 -4.94 20.84
N PRO A 108 -1.50 -4.51 19.65
CA PRO A 108 -2.14 -4.91 18.41
C PRO A 108 -1.86 -6.37 18.08
N ILE A 109 -2.88 -7.06 17.60
CA ILE A 109 -2.83 -8.40 17.02
C ILE A 109 -3.32 -8.26 15.60
N PHE A 110 -2.50 -8.69 14.64
CA PHE A 110 -2.83 -8.64 13.22
C PHE A 110 -3.55 -9.91 12.80
N LEU A 111 -4.70 -9.76 12.15
CA LEU A 111 -5.57 -10.82 11.67
C LEU A 111 -5.61 -10.83 10.15
N ASP A 112 -6.11 -11.91 9.57
CA ASP A 112 -6.38 -12.03 8.13
C ASP A 112 -5.12 -11.88 7.24
N TRP A 113 -4.20 -12.81 7.40
CA TRP A 113 -2.92 -12.87 6.68
C TRP A 113 -3.03 -13.51 5.27
N GLN A 114 -4.17 -13.37 4.60
CA GLN A 114 -4.42 -14.01 3.30
C GLN A 114 -3.64 -13.38 2.13
N TYR A 115 -3.16 -12.14 2.28
CA TYR A 115 -2.44 -11.40 1.24
C TYR A 115 -0.93 -11.29 1.50
N ILE A 116 -0.38 -12.21 2.33
CA ILE A 116 1.06 -12.20 2.63
C ILE A 116 1.91 -12.24 1.36
N GLN A 117 2.94 -11.43 1.35
CA GLN A 117 3.86 -11.30 0.22
C GLN A 117 5.23 -10.77 0.65
N LEU A 118 6.21 -10.88 -0.23
CA LEU A 118 7.46 -10.13 -0.11
C LEU A 118 7.31 -8.78 -0.81
N ASN A 119 7.42 -7.70 -0.06
CA ASN A 119 7.27 -6.34 -0.59
C ASN A 119 8.11 -5.35 0.25
N LYS A 120 8.07 -4.07 -0.07
CA LYS A 120 8.58 -3.01 0.78
C LYS A 120 7.73 -2.91 2.04
N GLY A 121 8.34 -2.96 3.23
CA GLY A 121 7.57 -2.94 4.49
C GLY A 121 6.67 -1.70 4.63
N VAL A 122 7.07 -0.56 4.06
CA VAL A 122 6.26 0.66 4.04
C VAL A 122 4.94 0.50 3.29
N SER A 123 4.79 -0.51 2.43
CA SER A 123 3.52 -0.79 1.72
C SER A 123 2.37 -1.09 2.66
N ASP A 124 2.62 -1.81 3.76
CA ASP A 124 1.61 -2.05 4.80
C ASP A 124 1.21 -0.75 5.53
N ILE A 125 2.18 0.13 5.78
CA ILE A 125 1.93 1.44 6.41
C ILE A 125 1.11 2.35 5.50
N VAL A 126 1.46 2.41 4.22
CA VAL A 126 0.72 3.19 3.22
C VAL A 126 -0.72 2.71 3.13
N PHE A 127 -0.95 1.40 3.05
CA PHE A 127 -2.30 0.86 2.98
C PHE A 127 -3.11 1.10 4.26
N LEU A 128 -2.49 0.93 5.44
CA LEU A 128 -3.09 1.27 6.73
C LEU A 128 -3.57 2.73 6.78
N LEU A 129 -2.76 3.66 6.30
CA LEU A 129 -3.09 5.08 6.29
C LEU A 129 -4.29 5.38 5.38
N ILE A 130 -4.28 4.87 4.15
CA ILE A 130 -5.35 5.13 3.17
C ILE A 130 -6.69 4.51 3.61
N GLU A 131 -6.64 3.28 4.11
CA GLU A 131 -7.86 2.51 4.39
C GLU A 131 -8.47 2.83 5.76
N SER A 132 -7.64 3.25 6.73
CA SER A 132 -8.06 3.29 8.12
C SER A 132 -8.04 4.68 8.75
N ILE A 133 -7.45 5.67 8.09
CA ILE A 133 -7.25 7.01 8.65
C ILE A 133 -7.80 8.05 7.66
N ASP A 134 -8.65 8.96 8.13
CA ASP A 134 -9.02 10.12 7.35
C ASP A 134 -7.78 10.92 6.95
N PHE A 135 -7.76 11.43 5.71
CA PHE A 135 -6.61 12.16 5.22
C PHE A 135 -6.30 13.38 6.09
N ASP A 136 -5.22 13.28 6.84
CA ASP A 136 -4.62 14.37 7.63
C ASP A 136 -3.10 14.35 7.44
N ILE A 137 -2.59 15.36 6.77
CA ILE A 137 -1.18 15.43 6.39
C ILE A 137 -0.22 15.40 7.60
N LEU A 138 -0.64 15.95 8.73
CA LEU A 138 0.18 15.95 9.94
C LEU A 138 0.31 14.52 10.51
N THR A 139 -0.80 13.78 10.55
CA THR A 139 -0.81 12.38 10.99
C THR A 139 -0.06 11.49 10.00
N ILE A 140 -0.24 11.69 8.70
CA ILE A 140 0.44 10.93 7.65
C ILE A 140 1.96 11.12 7.77
N ASN A 141 2.43 12.37 7.82
CA ASN A 141 3.85 12.68 7.95
C ASN A 141 4.44 12.16 9.28
N LEU A 142 3.68 12.26 10.38
CA LEU A 142 4.11 11.71 11.65
C LEU A 142 4.35 10.20 11.57
N VAL A 143 3.41 9.46 10.97
CA VAL A 143 3.48 7.99 10.87
C VAL A 143 4.61 7.56 9.93
N LEU A 144 4.70 8.17 8.74
CA LEU A 144 5.73 7.83 7.77
C LEU A 144 7.14 8.18 8.27
N ASN A 145 7.32 9.36 8.90
CA ASN A 145 8.60 9.73 9.49
C ASN A 145 8.96 8.84 10.70
N TYR A 146 7.98 8.42 11.49
CA TYR A 146 8.22 7.49 12.59
C TYR A 146 8.68 6.13 12.07
N TYR A 147 8.03 5.58 11.05
CA TYR A 147 8.43 4.33 10.42
C TYR A 147 9.84 4.44 9.79
N TYR A 148 10.13 5.54 9.07
CA TYR A 148 11.45 5.80 8.53
C TYR A 148 12.54 5.84 9.60
N LYS A 149 12.27 6.50 10.73
CA LYS A 149 13.21 6.53 11.86
C LYS A 149 13.54 5.12 12.35
N LEU A 150 12.53 4.28 12.58
CA LEU A 150 12.73 2.88 12.99
C LEU A 150 13.55 2.09 11.96
N LEU A 151 13.25 2.30 10.68
CA LEU A 151 13.94 1.65 9.58
C LEU A 151 15.41 2.10 9.48
N LYS A 152 15.67 3.40 9.57
CA LYS A 152 17.03 3.99 9.51
C LYS A 152 17.92 3.59 10.69
N GLU A 153 17.35 3.33 11.86
CA GLU A 153 18.08 2.83 13.03
C GLU A 153 18.63 1.39 12.83
N LYS A 154 18.03 0.62 11.92
CA LYS A 154 18.36 -0.79 11.70
C LYS A 154 19.03 -1.07 10.35
N HIS A 155 18.77 -0.24 9.35
CA HIS A 155 19.17 -0.49 7.97
C HIS A 155 19.74 0.77 7.33
N ASP A 156 20.69 0.57 6.43
CA ASP A 156 21.23 1.67 5.62
C ASP A 156 20.32 1.92 4.41
N ILE A 157 19.37 2.82 4.59
CA ILE A 157 18.43 3.28 3.56
C ILE A 157 18.42 4.80 3.51
N SER A 158 18.50 5.38 2.33
CA SER A 158 18.37 6.82 2.15
C SER A 158 16.91 7.27 2.26
N TYR A 159 16.69 8.54 2.56
CA TYR A 159 15.34 9.11 2.57
C TYR A 159 14.72 9.12 1.17
N GLU A 160 15.53 9.29 0.13
CA GLU A 160 15.08 9.26 -1.26
C GLU A 160 14.56 7.87 -1.66
N GLU A 161 15.29 6.80 -1.35
CA GLU A 161 14.84 5.41 -1.56
C GLU A 161 13.53 5.14 -0.82
N TYR A 162 13.46 5.56 0.45
CA TYR A 162 12.24 5.41 1.24
C TYR A 162 11.04 6.15 0.64
N MET A 163 11.24 7.39 0.17
CA MET A 163 10.18 8.16 -0.50
C MET A 163 9.74 7.53 -1.83
N ASN A 164 10.67 6.93 -2.57
CA ASN A 164 10.34 6.17 -3.77
C ASN A 164 9.50 4.92 -3.43
N ASP A 165 9.85 4.21 -2.37
CA ASP A 165 9.09 3.06 -1.89
C ASP A 165 7.66 3.45 -1.46
N ILE A 166 7.46 4.62 -0.84
CA ILE A 166 6.12 5.17 -0.54
C ILE A 166 5.34 5.41 -1.82
N LYS A 167 5.93 6.11 -2.81
CA LYS A 167 5.27 6.41 -4.09
C LYS A 167 4.86 5.15 -4.82
N ASN A 168 5.75 4.19 -4.93
CA ASN A 168 5.46 2.90 -5.56
C ASN A 168 4.37 2.13 -4.79
N SER A 169 4.39 2.15 -3.47
CA SER A 169 3.37 1.50 -2.63
C SER A 169 1.97 2.10 -2.84
N LEU A 170 1.88 3.42 -3.03
CA LEU A 170 0.63 4.09 -3.39
C LEU A 170 0.06 3.62 -4.74
N CYS A 171 0.93 3.20 -5.65
CA CYS A 171 0.58 2.83 -7.02
C CYS A 171 0.30 1.33 -7.22
N ILE A 172 0.39 0.50 -6.16
CA ILE A 172 0.15 -0.96 -6.26
C ILE A 172 -1.22 -1.32 -5.69
N PHE A 173 -1.27 -1.72 -4.44
CA PHE A 173 -2.50 -2.25 -3.86
C PHE A 173 -3.62 -1.21 -3.72
N PRO A 174 -3.38 0.03 -3.24
CA PRO A 174 -4.39 1.07 -3.23
C PRO A 174 -4.92 1.42 -4.62
N PHE A 175 -4.03 1.50 -5.62
CA PHE A 175 -4.43 1.76 -7.00
C PHE A 175 -5.28 0.62 -7.59
N PHE A 176 -4.87 -0.63 -7.34
CA PHE A 176 -5.65 -1.80 -7.72
C PHE A 176 -7.07 -1.75 -7.14
N VAL A 177 -7.20 -1.52 -5.83
CA VAL A 177 -8.50 -1.42 -5.14
C VAL A 177 -9.35 -0.32 -5.77
N CYS A 178 -8.76 0.85 -6.00
CA CYS A 178 -9.42 1.99 -6.63
C CYS A 178 -9.97 1.64 -8.03
N VAL A 179 -9.14 1.06 -8.89
CA VAL A 179 -9.53 0.67 -10.25
C VAL A 179 -10.60 -0.42 -10.22
N TRP A 180 -10.43 -1.41 -9.36
CA TRP A 180 -11.36 -2.53 -9.24
C TRP A 180 -12.74 -2.06 -8.79
N PHE A 181 -12.85 -1.37 -7.67
CA PHE A 181 -14.13 -0.92 -7.12
C PHE A 181 -14.81 0.11 -8.02
N ASN A 182 -14.07 1.07 -8.56
CA ASN A 182 -14.68 2.10 -9.41
C ASN A 182 -15.06 1.61 -10.81
N SER A 183 -14.56 0.46 -11.25
CA SER A 183 -14.99 -0.19 -12.50
C SER A 183 -16.21 -1.09 -12.31
N GLU A 184 -16.44 -1.64 -11.12
CA GLU A 184 -17.60 -2.48 -10.79
C GLU A 184 -18.74 -1.60 -10.24
N SER A 185 -19.74 -1.32 -11.07
CA SER A 185 -20.84 -0.42 -10.68
C SER A 185 -22.03 -1.07 -9.96
N ASN A 186 -22.09 -2.41 -9.88
CA ASN A 186 -23.30 -3.13 -9.49
C ASN A 186 -23.11 -4.18 -8.41
N ASP A 187 -22.01 -4.16 -7.67
CA ASP A 187 -21.86 -5.06 -6.54
C ASP A 187 -22.77 -4.60 -5.38
N LYS A 188 -23.93 -5.26 -5.26
CA LYS A 188 -24.93 -4.96 -4.24
C LYS A 188 -24.48 -5.28 -2.81
N LEU A 189 -23.34 -5.93 -2.65
CA LEU A 189 -22.78 -6.31 -1.34
C LEU A 189 -21.91 -5.19 -0.73
N LEU A 190 -21.53 -4.18 -1.52
CA LEU A 190 -20.67 -3.10 -1.08
C LEU A 190 -21.45 -1.81 -0.86
N ASP A 191 -21.04 -1.03 0.15
CA ASP A 191 -21.49 0.34 0.32
C ASP A 191 -21.18 1.14 -0.96
N PRO A 192 -22.20 1.66 -1.67
CA PRO A 192 -21.99 2.38 -2.93
C PRO A 192 -21.15 3.67 -2.77
N VAL A 193 -21.00 4.17 -1.56
CA VAL A 193 -20.20 5.36 -1.24
C VAL A 193 -18.71 5.00 -1.10
N PHE A 194 -18.39 3.77 -0.71
CA PHE A 194 -17.01 3.35 -0.45
C PHE A 194 -16.06 3.59 -1.63
N PRO A 195 -16.35 3.18 -2.88
CA PRO A 195 -15.42 3.38 -3.99
C PRO A 195 -15.11 4.85 -4.27
N ILE A 196 -16.11 5.72 -4.13
CA ILE A 196 -15.93 7.16 -4.36
C ILE A 196 -15.12 7.79 -3.25
N ARG A 197 -15.37 7.42 -1.99
CA ARG A 197 -14.60 7.87 -0.84
C ARG A 197 -13.13 7.44 -0.98
N PHE A 198 -12.91 6.16 -1.25
CA PHE A 198 -11.57 5.60 -1.42
C PHE A 198 -10.80 6.31 -2.55
N LEU A 199 -11.45 6.53 -3.71
CA LEU A 199 -10.85 7.29 -4.81
C LEU A 199 -10.45 8.70 -4.38
N LYS A 200 -11.37 9.43 -3.71
CA LYS A 200 -11.10 10.81 -3.27
C LYS A 200 -9.94 10.88 -2.28
N ASP A 201 -9.85 9.94 -1.36
CA ASP A 201 -8.76 9.90 -0.40
C ASP A 201 -7.44 9.52 -1.09
N LEU A 202 -7.44 8.55 -1.98
CA LEU A 202 -6.26 8.21 -2.79
C LEU A 202 -5.77 9.40 -3.64
N MET A 203 -6.68 10.20 -4.20
CA MET A 203 -6.29 11.43 -4.94
C MET A 203 -5.61 12.45 -4.05
N LYS A 204 -6.01 12.61 -2.78
CA LYS A 204 -5.31 13.47 -1.82
C LYS A 204 -3.86 13.02 -1.61
N TYR A 205 -3.63 11.70 -1.47
CA TYR A 205 -2.28 11.15 -1.40
C TYR A 205 -1.49 11.40 -2.68
N TYR A 206 -2.09 11.16 -3.84
CA TYR A 206 -1.40 11.40 -5.11
C TYR A 206 -1.04 12.87 -5.29
N ASN A 207 -1.95 13.79 -5.02
CA ASN A 207 -1.67 15.23 -5.09
C ASN A 207 -0.60 15.70 -4.09
N HIS A 208 -0.40 14.95 -2.99
CA HIS A 208 0.64 15.27 -2.01
C HIS A 208 2.02 14.69 -2.37
N PHE A 209 2.06 13.48 -2.95
CA PHE A 209 3.31 12.75 -3.18
C PHE A 209 3.82 12.84 -4.63
N PHE A 210 2.99 13.20 -5.60
CA PHE A 210 3.32 13.31 -7.02
C PHE A 210 3.21 14.75 -7.53
#